data_d4b7bfa1e351e8329e7c8dbebe18d3c1
#
_entry.id   d4b7bfa1e351e8329e7c8dbebe18d3c1
#
_cell.length_a   1.000
_cell.length_b   1.000
_cell.length_c   1.000
_cell.angle_alpha   90.00
_cell.angle_beta   90.00
_cell.angle_gamma   90.00
#
_symmetry.space_group_name_H-M   'P 1'
#
loop_
_entity.id
_entity.type
_entity.pdbx_description
1 polymer ?
#
loop_
_entity_poly.entity_id
_entity_poly.type
_entity_poly.pdbx_seq_one_letter_code
_entity_poly.pdbx_strand_id
1 'polypeptide(L)' 'SPAETPQASALLLIQADLAKRLDTTSSTIARRKTEPDFTEWSQTKDPEGLAWCYDADSKMFRAV' A
#
# COMPACT_ATOMS: atom_id res chain seq x y z
N SER A 1 -18.10 10.19 7.96
CA SER A 1 -17.78 9.78 8.28
C SER A 1 -17.17 9.51 8.87
N PRO A 2 -17.14 9.57 9.11
CA PRO A 2 -16.31 9.28 9.67
C PRO A 2 -15.92 8.46 10.13
N ALA A 3 -16.48 8.32 10.36
CA ALA A 3 -16.17 7.54 10.80
C ALA A 3 -15.48 6.86 10.49
N GLU A 4 -15.47 6.96 9.98
CA GLU A 4 -14.86 6.32 9.66
C GLU A 4 -13.84 6.27 9.98
N THR A 5 -13.52 6.40 10.77
CA THR A 5 -12.44 6.30 10.91
C THR A 5 -11.90 5.19 10.70
N PRO A 6 -11.45 4.96 9.72
CA PRO A 6 -11.00 3.76 9.43
C PRO A 6 -9.87 3.41 10.19
N GLN A 7 -9.76 2.26 10.53
CA GLN A 7 -8.62 1.72 11.04
C GLN A 7 -7.65 1.57 9.96
N ALA A 8 -6.38 1.71 10.21
CA ALA A 8 -5.37 1.55 9.21
C ALA A 8 -5.46 0.19 8.56
N SER A 9 -5.78 -0.83 9.32
CA SER A 9 -5.88 -2.17 8.74
C SER A 9 -7.03 -2.30 7.76
N ALA A 10 -7.94 -1.34 7.74
CA ALA A 10 -9.05 -1.35 6.83
C ALA A 10 -8.77 -0.63 5.53
N LEU A 11 -7.63 0.02 5.41
CA LEU A 11 -7.29 0.73 4.19
C LEU A 11 -6.89 -0.24 3.09
N LEU A 12 -7.55 -0.11 1.96
CA LEU A 12 -7.26 -0.92 0.78
C LEU A 12 -7.12 -0.01 -0.42
N LEU A 13 -6.04 -0.19 -1.16
CA LEU A 13 -5.79 0.62 -2.34
C LEU A 13 -5.45 -0.27 -3.52
N ILE A 14 -5.88 0.13 -4.71
CA ILE A 14 -5.43 -0.54 -5.91
C ILE A 14 -4.02 -0.08 -6.24
N GLN A 15 -3.38 -0.79 -7.16
CA GLN A 15 -1.98 -0.53 -7.49
C GLN A 15 -1.76 0.92 -7.91
N ALA A 16 -2.64 1.46 -8.75
CA ALA A 16 -2.48 2.83 -9.23
C ALA A 16 -2.57 3.84 -8.09
N ASP A 17 -3.52 3.63 -7.18
CA ASP A 17 -3.70 4.53 -6.05
C ASP A 17 -2.51 4.44 -5.10
N LEU A 18 -2.02 3.23 -4.85
CA LEU A 18 -0.86 3.09 -3.98
C LEU A 18 0.37 3.76 -4.60
N ALA A 19 0.53 3.64 -5.91
CA ALA A 19 1.66 4.28 -6.58
C ALA A 19 1.61 5.80 -6.38
N LYS A 20 0.43 6.39 -6.48
CA LYS A 20 0.30 7.81 -6.25
C LYS A 20 0.62 8.17 -4.80
N ARG A 21 0.16 7.37 -3.88
CA ARG A 21 0.39 7.63 -2.47
C ARG A 21 1.86 7.56 -2.12
N LEU A 22 2.57 6.58 -2.70
CA LEU A 22 3.99 6.40 -2.42
C LEU A 22 4.89 7.23 -3.32
N ASP A 23 4.28 8.08 -4.15
CA ASP A 23 5.01 8.96 -5.06
C ASP A 23 5.92 8.16 -6.00
N THR A 24 5.33 7.12 -6.59
CA THR A 24 6.07 6.26 -7.50
C THR A 24 5.14 5.85 -8.64
N THR A 25 5.54 4.90 -9.47
CA THR A 25 4.75 4.47 -10.60
C THR A 25 4.16 3.10 -10.36
N SER A 26 3.08 2.79 -11.10
CA SER A 26 2.47 1.47 -11.01
C SER A 26 3.46 0.38 -11.37
N SER A 27 4.34 0.63 -12.33
CA SER A 27 5.35 -0.35 -12.71
C SER A 27 6.27 -0.68 -11.55
N THR A 28 6.65 0.34 -10.79
CA THR A 28 7.50 0.13 -9.62
C THR A 28 6.78 -0.71 -8.58
N ILE A 29 5.50 -0.40 -8.33
CA ILE A 29 4.72 -1.18 -7.38
C ILE A 29 4.62 -2.63 -7.85
N ALA A 30 4.36 -2.85 -9.14
CA ALA A 30 4.22 -4.20 -9.67
C ALA A 30 5.50 -5.01 -9.48
N ARG A 31 6.65 -4.35 -9.63
CA ARG A 31 7.92 -5.04 -9.45
C ARG A 31 8.21 -5.31 -7.98
N ARG A 32 7.83 -4.39 -7.12
CA ARG A 32 8.19 -4.48 -5.70
C ARG A 32 7.23 -5.31 -4.88
N LYS A 33 5.99 -5.48 -5.34
CA LYS A 33 4.97 -6.12 -4.50
C LYS A 33 5.31 -7.56 -4.14
N THR A 34 6.17 -8.21 -4.94
CA THR A 34 6.57 -9.59 -4.66
C THR A 34 7.88 -9.69 -3.90
N GLU A 35 8.52 -8.56 -3.62
CA GLU A 35 9.77 -8.56 -2.89
C GLU A 35 9.54 -8.79 -1.40
N PRO A 36 10.43 -9.51 -0.73
CA PRO A 36 10.24 -9.79 0.68
C PRO A 36 10.30 -8.55 1.55
N ASP A 37 10.93 -7.47 1.07
CA ASP A 37 11.02 -6.25 1.85
C ASP A 37 10.02 -5.18 1.39
N PHE A 38 8.99 -5.59 0.64
CA PHE A 38 8.03 -4.61 0.14
C PHE A 38 7.37 -3.83 1.27
N THR A 39 7.03 -4.50 2.36
CA THR A 39 6.37 -3.85 3.48
C THR A 39 7.23 -2.74 4.06
N GLU A 40 8.50 -3.02 4.29
CA GLU A 40 9.42 -2.00 4.81
C GLU A 40 9.65 -0.90 3.80
N TRP A 41 9.82 -1.27 2.54
CA TRP A 41 10.04 -0.28 1.49
C TRP A 41 8.86 0.66 1.37
N SER A 42 7.65 0.11 1.40
CA SER A 42 6.45 0.94 1.28
C SER A 42 6.32 1.87 2.49
N GLN A 43 6.71 1.40 3.66
CA GLN A 43 6.63 2.23 4.85
C GLN A 43 7.55 3.44 4.74
N THR A 44 8.73 3.26 4.15
CA THR A 44 9.65 4.39 4.00
C THR A 44 9.14 5.40 2.97
N LYS A 45 8.30 4.97 2.05
CA LYS A 45 7.77 5.86 1.02
C LYS A 45 6.45 6.50 1.43
N ASP A 46 5.74 5.89 2.36
CA ASP A 46 4.42 6.39 2.72
C ASP A 46 4.51 7.69 3.49
N PRO A 47 3.71 8.71 3.11
CA PRO A 47 3.77 10.00 3.78
C PRO A 47 3.37 9.94 5.25
N GLU A 48 2.61 8.93 5.64
CA GLU A 48 2.20 8.77 7.02
C GLU A 48 2.91 7.61 7.70
N GLY A 49 3.88 7.02 7.05
CA GLY A 49 4.65 5.94 7.65
C GLY A 49 3.92 4.63 7.75
N LEU A 50 2.89 4.43 6.94
CA LEU A 50 2.15 3.18 6.95
C LEU A 50 2.87 2.14 6.11
N ALA A 51 2.90 0.91 6.60
CA ALA A 51 3.44 -0.20 5.85
C ALA A 51 2.33 -0.84 5.03
N TRP A 52 2.65 -1.32 3.84
CA TRP A 52 1.65 -1.89 2.94
C TRP A 52 2.01 -3.31 2.57
N CYS A 53 0.99 -4.11 2.36
CA CYS A 53 1.15 -5.51 2.02
C CYS A 53 0.23 -5.83 0.85
N TYR A 54 0.73 -6.63 -0.10
CA TYR A 54 -0.07 -7.00 -1.26
C TYR A 54 -0.92 -8.22 -0.94
N ASP A 55 -2.21 -8.10 -1.24
CA ASP A 55 -3.15 -9.20 -1.07
C ASP A 55 -3.47 -9.77 -2.44
N ALA A 56 -2.90 -10.93 -2.77
CA ALA A 56 -3.08 -11.52 -4.08
C ALA A 56 -4.52 -11.98 -4.33
N ASP A 57 -5.24 -12.29 -3.28
CA ASP A 57 -6.63 -12.75 -3.44
C ASP A 57 -7.52 -11.63 -3.98
N SER A 58 -7.39 -10.44 -3.44
CA SER A 58 -8.18 -9.31 -3.89
C SER A 58 -7.44 -8.45 -4.89
N LYS A 59 -6.13 -8.69 -5.05
CA LYS A 59 -5.25 -7.90 -5.91
C LYS A 59 -5.22 -6.46 -5.46
N MET A 60 -5.31 -6.24 -4.16
CA MET A 60 -5.26 -4.92 -3.57
C MET A 60 -4.17 -4.86 -2.53
N PHE A 61 -3.81 -3.64 -2.16
CA PHE A 61 -2.77 -3.43 -1.17
C PHE A 61 -3.42 -2.96 0.13
N ARG A 62 -2.99 -3.55 1.22
CA ARG A 62 -3.58 -3.29 2.51
C ARG A 62 -2.55 -2.72 3.46
N ALA A 63 -2.95 -1.71 4.24
CA ALA A 63 -2.08 -1.16 5.26
C ALA A 63 -1.99 -2.13 6.43
N VAL A 64 -0.79 -2.36 6.90
CA VAL A 64 -0.58 -3.28 8.03
C VAL A 64 0.06 -2.55 9.21
#